data_47a660f7d5ad487d7ba50126c09cd3c5
#
_entry.id   47a660f7d5ad487d7ba50126c09cd3c5
#
_cell.length_a   1.000
_cell.length_b   1.000
_cell.length_c   1.000
_cell.angle_alpha   90.00
_cell.angle_beta   90.00
_cell.angle_gamma   90.00
#
_symmetry.space_group_name_H-M   'P 1'
#
loop_
_entity.id
_entity.type
_entity.pdbx_description
1 polymer ?
#
loop_
_entity_poly.entity_id
_entity_poly.type
_entity_poly.pdbx_seq_one_letter_code
_entity_poly.pdbx_strand_id
1 'polypeptide(L)'
;MQRVFHTGWLAAAFVVFVALWSSVFVVTQGEQALVLRFGAVAYPDDPVVGPGLHFKKPFIEDVVRYDARLLDVDPPAEEVILADQKRIVVDTYTRFKIVDPLLFYQAVRTEEAARSRLREIVNNSARRVLGSVMLPSVLSAEREQIMHGILLQVADAAKALGVEVVDVRLRRADLPQQTSQAIFNRMVSERQREAAEARAQGAERAQEIRAAAERERTVILAEATRQSQILRGQGDAEANKTYAEAYSADPQFFAFYRSLHAYKESLGEQNTTYLLSPDSDFFKYFAHSPERR
;
A
#
# COMPACT_ATOMS: atom_id res chain seq x y z
N MET A 1 91.20 -1.22 -34.66
CA MET A 1 90.20 -0.17 -34.64
C MET A 1 88.81 -0.56 -35.23
N GLN A 2 88.77 -1.42 -36.29
CA GLN A 2 87.50 -1.82 -36.93
C GLN A 2 86.49 -2.57 -36.03
N ARG A 3 86.88 -3.40 -35.07
CA ARG A 3 86.01 -4.17 -34.21
C ARG A 3 85.22 -3.29 -33.24
N VAL A 4 85.75 -2.16 -32.78
CA VAL A 4 85.09 -1.23 -31.86
C VAL A 4 83.98 -0.42 -32.58
N PHE A 5 84.17 -0.14 -33.87
CA PHE A 5 83.18 0.53 -34.69
C PHE A 5 81.94 -0.36 -34.97
N HIS A 6 82.11 -1.64 -35.18
CA HIS A 6 80.99 -2.58 -35.40
C HIS A 6 80.15 -2.83 -34.09
N THR A 7 80.81 -2.89 -32.93
CA THR A 7 80.13 -3.04 -31.66
C THR A 7 79.34 -1.78 -31.28
N GLY A 8 79.80 -0.58 -31.57
CA GLY A 8 79.09 0.67 -31.39
C GLY A 8 77.82 0.77 -32.26
N TRP A 9 77.94 0.32 -33.52
CA TRP A 9 76.83 0.31 -34.48
C TRP A 9 75.74 -0.69 -34.09
N LEU A 10 76.12 -1.87 -33.62
CA LEU A 10 75.21 -2.88 -33.10
C LEU A 10 74.50 -2.41 -31.84
N ALA A 11 75.21 -1.74 -30.94
CA ALA A 11 74.58 -1.13 -29.72
C ALA A 11 73.61 -0.01 -30.08
N ALA A 12 73.97 0.87 -31.06
CA ALA A 12 73.04 1.92 -31.53
C ALA A 12 71.79 1.34 -32.20
N ALA A 13 71.95 0.31 -33.06
CA ALA A 13 70.86 -0.39 -33.72
C ALA A 13 69.95 -1.08 -32.73
N PHE A 14 70.51 -1.67 -31.64
CA PHE A 14 69.72 -2.27 -30.55
C PHE A 14 68.90 -1.21 -29.76
N VAL A 15 69.47 -0.08 -29.44
CA VAL A 15 68.79 1.02 -28.79
C VAL A 15 67.65 1.56 -29.65
N VAL A 16 67.87 1.73 -30.97
CA VAL A 16 66.81 2.15 -31.89
C VAL A 16 65.71 1.12 -31.97
N PHE A 17 66.08 -0.17 -32.06
CA PHE A 17 65.11 -1.27 -32.08
C PHE A 17 64.22 -1.30 -30.77
N VAL A 18 64.87 -1.16 -29.61
CA VAL A 18 64.16 -1.08 -28.32
C VAL A 18 63.24 0.15 -28.26
N ALA A 19 63.70 1.31 -28.75
CA ALA A 19 62.91 2.53 -28.82
C ALA A 19 61.71 2.38 -29.75
N LEU A 20 61.87 1.78 -30.92
CA LEU A 20 60.79 1.48 -31.86
C LEU A 20 59.78 0.47 -31.27
N TRP A 21 60.28 -0.56 -30.61
CA TRP A 21 59.43 -1.56 -29.96
C TRP A 21 58.61 -0.94 -28.80
N SER A 22 59.22 -0.08 -28.02
CA SER A 22 58.56 0.64 -26.91
C SER A 22 57.63 1.78 -27.36
N SER A 23 57.69 2.16 -28.65
CA SER A 23 56.85 3.24 -29.22
C SER A 23 55.44 2.75 -29.61
N VAL A 24 55.23 1.45 -29.68
CA VAL A 24 53.94 0.88 -30.11
C VAL A 24 53.16 0.37 -28.91
N PHE A 25 51.86 0.72 -28.84
CA PHE A 25 50.96 0.15 -27.89
C PHE A 25 49.61 -0.19 -28.54
N VAL A 26 48.93 -1.18 -27.97
CA VAL A 26 47.60 -1.63 -28.42
C VAL A 26 46.59 -1.32 -27.35
N VAL A 27 45.46 -0.76 -27.77
CA VAL A 27 44.27 -0.60 -26.95
C VAL A 27 43.25 -1.65 -27.37
N THR A 28 42.82 -2.49 -26.43
CA THR A 28 41.87 -3.58 -26.70
C THR A 28 40.45 -3.05 -26.82
N GLN A 29 39.58 -3.83 -27.49
CA GLN A 29 38.15 -3.50 -27.51
C GLN A 29 37.58 -3.56 -26.07
N GLY A 30 36.88 -2.49 -25.67
CA GLY A 30 36.35 -2.34 -24.31
C GLY A 30 37.27 -1.57 -23.36
N GLU A 31 38.44 -1.10 -23.84
CA GLU A 31 39.32 -0.17 -23.12
C GLU A 31 39.39 1.18 -23.85
N GLN A 32 39.67 2.21 -23.06
CA GLN A 32 40.01 3.56 -23.54
C GLN A 32 41.36 3.94 -22.95
N ALA A 33 42.21 4.58 -23.75
CA ALA A 33 43.52 4.99 -23.30
C ALA A 33 43.65 6.51 -23.29
N LEU A 34 44.32 7.03 -22.26
CA LEU A 34 44.71 8.43 -22.13
C LEU A 34 46.22 8.52 -22.23
N VAL A 35 46.73 9.30 -23.21
CA VAL A 35 48.17 9.50 -23.37
C VAL A 35 48.57 10.76 -22.61
N LEU A 36 49.48 10.57 -21.67
CA LEU A 36 50.02 11.62 -20.80
C LEU A 36 51.44 11.92 -21.15
N ARG A 37 51.83 13.19 -21.17
CA ARG A 37 53.21 13.65 -21.32
C ARG A 37 53.61 14.38 -20.03
N PHE A 38 54.56 13.80 -19.30
CA PHE A 38 55.00 14.33 -17.99
C PHE A 38 53.83 14.63 -17.04
N GLY A 39 52.77 13.82 -17.04
CA GLY A 39 51.56 13.98 -16.20
C GLY A 39 50.50 14.93 -16.75
N ALA A 40 50.79 15.65 -17.87
CA ALA A 40 49.78 16.45 -18.57
C ALA A 40 49.25 15.68 -19.80
N VAL A 41 48.08 16.03 -20.29
CA VAL A 41 47.47 15.43 -21.47
C VAL A 41 48.33 15.73 -22.70
N ALA A 42 48.73 14.69 -23.44
CA ALA A 42 49.64 14.85 -24.61
C ALA A 42 48.93 15.52 -25.79
N TYR A 43 47.65 15.24 -25.99
CA TYR A 43 46.84 15.69 -27.12
C TYR A 43 45.56 16.35 -26.59
N PRO A 44 45.54 17.69 -26.41
CA PRO A 44 44.39 18.38 -25.85
C PRO A 44 43.12 18.31 -26.72
N ASP A 45 43.29 18.26 -28.04
CA ASP A 45 42.17 18.26 -29.00
C ASP A 45 41.48 16.88 -29.11
N ASP A 46 42.25 15.79 -28.89
CA ASP A 46 41.71 14.41 -28.87
C ASP A 46 42.41 13.60 -27.77
N PRO A 47 42.00 13.80 -26.52
CA PRO A 47 42.72 13.25 -25.37
C PRO A 47 42.52 11.73 -25.21
N VAL A 48 41.47 11.16 -25.80
CA VAL A 48 41.08 9.76 -25.61
C VAL A 48 41.35 8.95 -26.84
N VAL A 49 42.19 7.94 -26.67
CA VAL A 49 42.57 7.01 -27.76
C VAL A 49 41.67 5.77 -27.69
N GLY A 50 40.94 5.52 -28.77
CA GLY A 50 40.08 4.36 -28.93
C GLY A 50 40.83 3.06 -29.21
N PRO A 51 40.08 1.93 -29.39
CA PRO A 51 40.67 0.62 -29.71
C PRO A 51 41.48 0.64 -31.01
N GLY A 52 42.66 0.02 -30.98
CA GLY A 52 43.52 -0.07 -32.14
C GLY A 52 45.01 -0.07 -31.80
N LEU A 53 45.83 0.02 -32.88
CA LEU A 53 47.28 0.15 -32.77
C LEU A 53 47.66 1.63 -32.81
N HIS A 54 48.38 2.08 -31.79
CA HIS A 54 48.76 3.49 -31.61
C HIS A 54 50.25 3.61 -31.32
N PHE A 55 50.75 4.82 -31.57
CA PHE A 55 52.15 5.15 -31.33
C PHE A 55 52.27 6.15 -30.20
N LYS A 56 53.26 5.96 -29.33
CA LYS A 56 53.66 6.88 -28.29
C LYS A 56 55.15 7.20 -28.38
N LYS A 57 55.54 8.34 -27.88
CA LYS A 57 56.95 8.70 -27.73
C LYS A 57 57.52 7.97 -26.50
N PRO A 58 58.45 7.01 -26.72
CA PRO A 58 59.03 6.26 -25.63
C PRO A 58 59.73 7.19 -24.63
N PHE A 59 59.69 6.88 -23.34
CA PHE A 59 60.28 7.62 -22.21
C PHE A 59 59.66 8.99 -21.92
N ILE A 60 58.81 9.55 -22.78
CA ILE A 60 58.19 10.88 -22.61
C ILE A 60 56.68 10.77 -22.36
N GLU A 61 56.04 9.79 -22.99
CA GLU A 61 54.61 9.59 -22.96
C GLU A 61 54.24 8.30 -22.20
N ASP A 62 53.36 8.44 -21.23
CA ASP A 62 52.76 7.33 -20.49
C ASP A 62 51.34 7.10 -20.96
N VAL A 63 50.91 5.85 -21.00
CA VAL A 63 49.54 5.46 -21.41
C VAL A 63 48.82 4.88 -20.21
N VAL A 64 47.75 5.58 -19.79
CA VAL A 64 46.83 5.09 -18.78
C VAL A 64 45.62 4.50 -19.48
N ARG A 65 45.25 3.27 -19.13
CA ARG A 65 44.09 2.56 -19.69
C ARG A 65 43.00 2.49 -18.69
N TYR A 66 41.77 2.69 -19.17
CA TYR A 66 40.56 2.57 -18.39
C TYR A 66 39.59 1.61 -19.07
N ASP A 67 38.86 0.83 -18.28
CA ASP A 67 37.83 -0.06 -18.80
C ASP A 67 36.60 0.78 -19.22
N ALA A 68 36.19 0.64 -20.50
CA ALA A 68 35.04 1.32 -21.08
C ALA A 68 33.73 0.51 -20.92
N ARG A 69 33.84 -0.70 -20.38
CA ARG A 69 32.69 -1.56 -20.09
C ARG A 69 31.95 -1.08 -18.86
N LEU A 70 30.79 -1.70 -18.59
CA LEU A 70 30.07 -1.49 -17.36
C LEU A 70 30.85 -2.08 -16.19
N LEU A 71 31.17 -1.22 -15.25
CA LEU A 71 31.80 -1.55 -13.97
C LEU A 71 30.73 -1.53 -12.84
N ASP A 72 30.96 -2.28 -11.80
CA ASP A 72 30.11 -2.35 -10.63
C ASP A 72 30.79 -1.76 -9.39
N VAL A 73 29.96 -1.21 -8.52
CA VAL A 73 30.31 -0.77 -7.17
C VAL A 73 29.30 -1.33 -6.20
N ASP A 74 29.79 -2.10 -5.24
CA ASP A 74 29.02 -2.63 -4.11
C ASP A 74 29.46 -1.88 -2.84
N PRO A 75 28.71 -0.87 -2.39
CA PRO A 75 28.91 -0.27 -1.08
C PRO A 75 28.63 -1.28 0.04
N PRO A 76 29.32 -1.23 1.17
CA PRO A 76 28.95 -2.04 2.31
C PRO A 76 27.53 -1.66 2.77
N ALA A 77 26.78 -2.65 3.29
CA ALA A 77 25.46 -2.41 3.83
C ALA A 77 25.51 -1.36 4.96
N GLU A 78 24.61 -0.39 4.89
CA GLU A 78 24.57 0.74 5.83
C GLU A 78 23.22 0.85 6.51
N GLU A 79 23.21 1.30 7.78
CA GLU A 79 21.98 1.61 8.48
C GLU A 79 21.47 2.99 8.09
N VAL A 80 20.20 3.04 7.67
CA VAL A 80 19.51 4.28 7.31
C VAL A 80 18.27 4.44 8.19
N ILE A 81 18.03 5.67 8.65
CA ILE A 81 16.83 6.03 9.41
C ILE A 81 15.80 6.59 8.44
N LEU A 82 14.62 5.99 8.39
CA LEU A 82 13.49 6.41 7.57
C LEU A 82 12.72 7.57 8.20
N ALA A 83 11.79 8.18 7.46
CA ALA A 83 10.94 9.26 7.94
C ALA A 83 10.08 8.89 9.16
N ASP A 84 9.69 7.60 9.26
CA ASP A 84 8.95 7.03 10.40
C ASP A 84 9.86 6.60 11.57
N GLN A 85 11.11 7.09 11.60
CA GLN A 85 12.14 6.81 12.63
C GLN A 85 12.54 5.34 12.76
N LYS A 86 12.15 4.49 11.82
CA LYS A 86 12.60 3.10 11.77
C LYS A 86 13.97 3.02 11.13
N ARG A 87 14.82 2.18 11.72
CA ARG A 87 16.15 1.86 11.17
C ARG A 87 16.05 0.67 10.25
N ILE A 88 16.63 0.77 9.07
CA ILE A 88 16.78 -0.34 8.13
C ILE A 88 18.24 -0.48 7.71
N VAL A 89 18.67 -1.70 7.49
CA VAL A 89 19.96 -2.02 6.89
C VAL A 89 19.74 -2.14 5.38
N VAL A 90 20.43 -1.29 4.65
CA VAL A 90 20.27 -1.15 3.20
C VAL A 90 21.54 -1.65 2.51
N ASP A 91 21.37 -2.57 1.57
CA ASP A 91 22.39 -3.07 0.68
C ASP A 91 22.08 -2.62 -0.75
N THR A 92 23.00 -1.86 -1.34
CA THR A 92 22.84 -1.27 -2.68
C THR A 92 23.94 -1.76 -3.62
N TYR A 93 23.64 -1.84 -4.90
CA TYR A 93 24.67 -1.98 -5.92
C TYR A 93 24.44 -0.95 -7.03
N THR A 94 25.53 -0.52 -7.63
CA THR A 94 25.53 0.53 -8.65
C THR A 94 26.35 0.07 -9.83
N ARG A 95 25.83 0.28 -11.03
CA ARG A 95 26.54 0.08 -12.30
C ARG A 95 26.90 1.42 -12.92
N PHE A 96 28.15 1.57 -13.29
CA PHE A 96 28.65 2.80 -13.91
C PHE A 96 29.55 2.48 -15.10
N LYS A 97 29.79 3.49 -15.92
CA LYS A 97 30.66 3.45 -17.08
C LYS A 97 31.51 4.71 -17.10
N ILE A 98 32.78 4.58 -17.46
CA ILE A 98 33.66 5.73 -17.66
C ILE A 98 33.36 6.29 -19.05
N VAL A 99 32.87 7.53 -19.14
CA VAL A 99 32.52 8.20 -20.39
C VAL A 99 33.55 9.22 -20.76
N ASP A 100 34.10 9.94 -19.78
CA ASP A 100 35.14 10.94 -19.98
C ASP A 100 36.42 10.55 -19.20
N PRO A 101 37.38 9.84 -19.85
CA PRO A 101 38.64 9.43 -19.23
C PRO A 101 39.50 10.61 -18.78
N LEU A 102 39.38 11.78 -19.45
CA LEU A 102 40.14 12.96 -19.06
C LEU A 102 39.67 13.53 -17.75
N LEU A 103 38.34 13.77 -17.63
CA LEU A 103 37.73 14.25 -16.39
C LEU A 103 37.93 13.22 -15.27
N PHE A 104 37.81 11.93 -15.61
CA PHE A 104 38.04 10.83 -14.66
C PHE A 104 39.47 10.85 -14.12
N TYR A 105 40.49 11.02 -14.98
CA TYR A 105 41.88 11.12 -14.55
C TYR A 105 42.12 12.34 -13.66
N GLN A 106 41.50 13.49 -13.97
CA GLN A 106 41.65 14.73 -13.19
C GLN A 106 40.98 14.61 -11.81
N ALA A 107 39.81 13.93 -11.73
CA ALA A 107 39.02 13.85 -10.50
C ALA A 107 39.53 12.74 -9.58
N VAL A 108 39.79 11.54 -10.09
CA VAL A 108 40.03 10.35 -9.25
C VAL A 108 41.26 9.53 -9.64
N ARG A 109 41.78 9.67 -10.82
CA ARG A 109 42.98 9.03 -11.39
C ARG A 109 42.89 7.51 -11.56
N THR A 110 42.37 6.80 -10.55
CA THR A 110 42.34 5.32 -10.55
C THR A 110 40.90 4.83 -10.36
N GLU A 111 40.60 3.65 -10.89
CA GLU A 111 39.27 3.02 -10.71
C GLU A 111 38.94 2.74 -9.25
N GLU A 112 39.96 2.39 -8.44
CA GLU A 112 39.74 2.11 -7.02
C GLU A 112 39.33 3.37 -6.25
N ALA A 113 39.95 4.50 -6.55
CA ALA A 113 39.59 5.80 -5.99
C ALA A 113 38.18 6.21 -6.43
N ALA A 114 37.83 5.95 -7.71
CA ALA A 114 36.48 6.17 -8.23
C ALA A 114 35.43 5.32 -7.52
N ARG A 115 35.70 4.03 -7.35
CA ARG A 115 34.81 3.12 -6.60
C ARG A 115 34.61 3.60 -5.17
N SER A 116 35.68 4.05 -4.50
CA SER A 116 35.58 4.59 -3.15
C SER A 116 34.71 5.85 -3.11
N ARG A 117 34.91 6.76 -4.04
CA ARG A 117 34.14 8.01 -4.12
C ARG A 117 32.67 7.77 -4.50
N LEU A 118 32.42 6.85 -5.42
CA LEU A 118 31.06 6.46 -5.79
C LEU A 118 30.32 5.79 -4.64
N ARG A 119 30.99 4.95 -3.82
CA ARG A 119 30.38 4.39 -2.60
C ARG A 119 29.84 5.48 -1.68
N GLU A 120 30.64 6.54 -1.43
CA GLU A 120 30.21 7.67 -0.61
C GLU A 120 29.01 8.40 -1.22
N ILE A 121 29.06 8.65 -2.54
CA ILE A 121 27.96 9.34 -3.26
C ILE A 121 26.68 8.52 -3.18
N VAL A 122 26.76 7.22 -3.45
CA VAL A 122 25.60 6.29 -3.40
C VAL A 122 25.01 6.24 -2.00
N ASN A 123 25.84 6.04 -0.97
CA ASN A 123 25.39 5.97 0.40
C ASN A 123 24.74 7.30 0.85
N ASN A 124 25.34 8.44 0.54
CA ASN A 124 24.78 9.72 0.89
C ASN A 124 23.46 10.02 0.17
N SER A 125 23.34 9.65 -1.10
CA SER A 125 22.11 9.81 -1.88
C SER A 125 21.02 8.86 -1.41
N ALA A 126 21.37 7.58 -1.16
CA ALA A 126 20.45 6.61 -0.58
C ALA A 126 19.90 7.07 0.78
N ARG A 127 20.78 7.54 1.68
CA ARG A 127 20.39 8.07 2.99
C ARG A 127 19.46 9.27 2.88
N ARG A 128 19.72 10.19 1.95
CA ARG A 128 18.90 11.39 1.74
C ARG A 128 17.51 11.04 1.21
N VAL A 129 17.42 10.19 0.21
CA VAL A 129 16.13 9.79 -0.38
C VAL A 129 15.34 8.90 0.58
N LEU A 130 15.98 7.87 1.14
CA LEU A 130 15.31 6.95 2.07
C LEU A 130 14.88 7.64 3.37
N GLY A 131 15.63 8.64 3.84
CA GLY A 131 15.27 9.44 5.01
C GLY A 131 13.98 10.24 4.87
N SER A 132 13.50 10.46 3.65
CA SER A 132 12.25 11.16 3.38
C SER A 132 11.04 10.23 3.16
N VAL A 133 11.22 8.90 3.14
CA VAL A 133 10.16 7.92 2.88
C VAL A 133 9.88 7.04 4.09
N MET A 134 8.69 6.43 4.12
CA MET A 134 8.27 5.51 5.19
C MET A 134 8.58 4.06 4.81
N LEU A 135 8.70 3.17 5.80
CA LEU A 135 8.97 1.75 5.56
C LEU A 135 7.99 1.06 4.59
N PRO A 136 6.66 1.29 4.66
CA PRO A 136 5.74 0.68 3.70
C PRO A 136 6.03 1.03 2.24
N SER A 137 6.46 2.26 1.95
CA SER A 137 6.80 2.70 0.59
C SER A 137 8.04 1.98 0.03
N VAL A 138 9.02 1.69 0.88
CA VAL A 138 10.23 0.92 0.49
C VAL A 138 9.90 -0.52 0.13
N LEU A 139 8.85 -1.10 0.73
CA LEU A 139 8.41 -2.49 0.54
C LEU A 139 7.30 -2.64 -0.51
N SER A 140 6.75 -1.53 -1.00
CA SER A 140 5.66 -1.50 -1.98
C SER A 140 6.15 -1.30 -3.41
N ALA A 141 5.22 -1.17 -4.36
CA ALA A 141 5.50 -0.82 -5.75
C ALA A 141 6.16 0.56 -5.93
N GLU A 142 6.06 1.45 -4.94
CA GLU A 142 6.72 2.76 -4.93
C GLU A 142 8.25 2.66 -4.85
N ARG A 143 8.78 1.49 -4.52
CA ARG A 143 10.22 1.20 -4.48
C ARG A 143 10.93 1.58 -5.78
N GLU A 144 10.29 1.39 -6.93
CA GLU A 144 10.87 1.74 -8.23
C GLU A 144 11.08 3.25 -8.38
N GLN A 145 10.13 4.05 -7.93
CA GLN A 145 10.24 5.52 -7.91
C GLN A 145 11.34 5.99 -6.97
N ILE A 146 11.48 5.36 -5.80
CA ILE A 146 12.55 5.64 -4.84
C ILE A 146 13.92 5.34 -5.47
N MET A 147 14.07 4.20 -6.14
CA MET A 147 15.30 3.85 -6.85
C MET A 147 15.63 4.83 -7.95
N HIS A 148 14.64 5.25 -8.73
CA HIS A 148 14.84 6.27 -9.77
C HIS A 148 15.27 7.62 -9.16
N GLY A 149 14.71 8.00 -8.03
CA GLY A 149 15.14 9.21 -7.30
C GLY A 149 16.59 9.14 -6.81
N ILE A 150 17.03 7.98 -6.31
CA ILE A 150 18.42 7.75 -5.93
C ILE A 150 19.33 7.81 -7.17
N LEU A 151 18.95 7.12 -8.26
CA LEU A 151 19.71 7.13 -9.53
C LEU A 151 19.95 8.55 -10.04
N LEU A 152 18.93 9.40 -10.07
CA LEU A 152 19.06 10.78 -10.55
C LEU A 152 20.06 11.59 -9.71
N GLN A 153 20.01 11.47 -8.37
CA GLN A 153 20.94 12.16 -7.50
C GLN A 153 22.37 11.65 -7.61
N VAL A 154 22.54 10.33 -7.72
CA VAL A 154 23.86 9.71 -7.89
C VAL A 154 24.43 10.07 -9.26
N ALA A 155 23.62 9.99 -10.33
CA ALA A 155 24.04 10.32 -11.69
C ALA A 155 24.51 11.78 -11.79
N ASP A 156 23.82 12.71 -11.16
CA ASP A 156 24.19 14.11 -11.18
C ASP A 156 25.52 14.37 -10.45
N ALA A 157 25.70 13.79 -9.27
CA ALA A 157 26.95 13.89 -8.51
C ALA A 157 28.11 13.17 -9.20
N ALA A 158 27.87 12.08 -9.90
CA ALA A 158 28.89 11.28 -10.60
C ALA A 158 29.41 11.93 -11.87
N LYS A 159 28.65 12.82 -12.50
CA LYS A 159 29.11 13.58 -13.68
C LYS A 159 30.43 14.29 -13.45
N ALA A 160 30.62 14.84 -12.25
CA ALA A 160 31.86 15.53 -11.87
C ALA A 160 33.09 14.60 -11.84
N LEU A 161 32.90 13.29 -11.85
CA LEU A 161 33.95 12.27 -11.89
C LEU A 161 34.23 11.73 -13.32
N GLY A 162 33.52 12.23 -14.33
CA GLY A 162 33.62 11.70 -15.70
C GLY A 162 33.00 10.32 -15.91
N VAL A 163 32.07 9.92 -15.02
CA VAL A 163 31.38 8.64 -15.06
C VAL A 163 29.88 8.82 -15.28
N GLU A 164 29.30 7.89 -16.02
CA GLU A 164 27.86 7.76 -16.20
C GLU A 164 27.36 6.60 -15.34
N VAL A 165 26.41 6.90 -14.45
CA VAL A 165 25.74 5.86 -13.65
C VAL A 165 24.53 5.37 -14.43
N VAL A 166 24.56 4.08 -14.78
CA VAL A 166 23.53 3.44 -15.60
C VAL A 166 22.39 2.92 -14.76
N ASP A 167 22.72 2.35 -13.59
CA ASP A 167 21.70 1.72 -12.74
C ASP A 167 22.12 1.78 -11.26
N VAL A 168 21.15 2.03 -10.39
CA VAL A 168 21.30 1.95 -8.94
C VAL A 168 20.14 1.14 -8.40
N ARG A 169 20.45 0.04 -7.70
CA ARG A 169 19.41 -0.82 -7.12
C ARG A 169 19.67 -1.13 -5.66
N LEU A 170 18.58 -1.24 -4.96
CA LEU A 170 18.54 -1.78 -3.60
C LEU A 170 18.48 -3.31 -3.70
N ARG A 171 19.50 -3.99 -3.22
CA ARG A 171 19.54 -5.46 -3.18
C ARG A 171 18.68 -5.96 -2.01
N ARG A 172 18.86 -5.34 -0.85
CA ARG A 172 18.21 -5.74 0.39
C ARG A 172 17.87 -4.52 1.24
N ALA A 173 16.74 -4.60 1.92
CA ALA A 173 16.31 -3.62 2.92
C ALA A 173 15.72 -4.41 4.09
N ASP A 174 16.53 -4.65 5.11
CA ASP A 174 16.18 -5.47 6.26
C ASP A 174 16.12 -4.64 7.54
N LEU A 175 15.32 -5.08 8.50
CA LEU A 175 15.38 -4.53 9.84
C LEU A 175 16.61 -5.10 10.59
N PRO A 176 17.30 -4.30 11.43
CA PRO A 176 18.41 -4.77 12.23
C PRO A 176 17.98 -5.98 13.07
N GLN A 177 18.77 -7.05 13.06
CA GLN A 177 18.43 -8.32 13.71
C GLN A 177 18.13 -8.19 15.22
N GLN A 178 18.81 -7.27 15.90
CA GLN A 178 18.68 -7.07 17.35
C GLN A 178 17.34 -6.45 17.77
N THR A 179 16.68 -5.71 16.88
CA THR A 179 15.42 -5.01 17.17
C THR A 179 14.21 -5.58 16.42
N SER A 180 14.43 -6.48 15.47
CA SER A 180 13.39 -6.97 14.57
C SER A 180 12.24 -7.64 15.33
N GLN A 181 12.51 -8.49 16.32
CA GLN A 181 11.47 -9.17 17.10
C GLN A 181 10.62 -8.20 17.93
N ALA A 182 11.25 -7.21 18.56
CA ALA A 182 10.55 -6.20 19.35
C ALA A 182 9.66 -5.30 18.44
N ILE A 183 10.17 -4.95 17.26
CA ILE A 183 9.43 -4.18 16.27
C ILE A 183 8.24 -5.00 15.74
N PHE A 184 8.42 -6.27 15.40
CA PHE A 184 7.33 -7.15 14.97
C PHE A 184 6.25 -7.29 16.05
N ASN A 185 6.63 -7.54 17.29
CA ASN A 185 5.68 -7.63 18.40
C ASN A 185 4.90 -6.33 18.61
N ARG A 186 5.57 -5.19 18.48
CA ARG A 186 4.92 -3.86 18.53
C ARG A 186 3.95 -3.67 17.37
N MET A 187 4.36 -3.97 16.13
CA MET A 187 3.49 -3.86 14.95
C MET A 187 2.26 -4.77 15.07
N VAL A 188 2.43 -6.00 15.55
CA VAL A 188 1.30 -6.92 15.81
C VAL A 188 0.34 -6.31 16.84
N SER A 189 0.87 -5.76 17.94
CA SER A 189 0.07 -5.14 18.99
C SER A 189 -0.68 -3.89 18.49
N GLU A 190 -0.04 -3.06 17.66
CA GLU A 190 -0.66 -1.89 17.03
C GLU A 190 -1.80 -2.32 16.09
N ARG A 191 -1.56 -3.30 15.23
CA ARG A 191 -2.61 -3.83 14.33
C ARG A 191 -3.77 -4.48 15.07
N GLN A 192 -3.49 -5.16 16.19
CA GLN A 192 -4.55 -5.72 17.04
C GLN A 192 -5.40 -4.61 17.68
N ARG A 193 -4.78 -3.51 18.12
CA ARG A 193 -5.52 -2.34 18.66
C ARG A 193 -6.37 -1.68 17.59
N GLU A 194 -5.82 -1.38 16.41
CA GLU A 194 -6.56 -0.81 15.29
C GLU A 194 -7.77 -1.68 14.91
N ALA A 195 -7.56 -3.00 14.83
CA ALA A 195 -8.63 -3.93 14.53
C ALA A 195 -9.68 -4.03 15.65
N ALA A 196 -9.28 -3.92 16.92
CA ALA A 196 -10.20 -3.88 18.05
C ALA A 196 -11.03 -2.60 18.04
N GLU A 197 -10.39 -1.45 17.79
CA GLU A 197 -11.06 -0.16 17.69
C GLU A 197 -12.06 -0.13 16.53
N ALA A 198 -11.67 -0.59 15.33
CA ALA A 198 -12.56 -0.67 14.18
C ALA A 198 -13.78 -1.58 14.46
N ARG A 199 -13.57 -2.73 15.16
CA ARG A 199 -14.66 -3.61 15.57
C ARG A 199 -15.57 -2.95 16.61
N ALA A 200 -15.02 -2.22 17.58
CA ALA A 200 -15.79 -1.51 18.59
C ALA A 200 -16.67 -0.41 17.96
N GLN A 201 -16.11 0.40 17.06
CA GLN A 201 -16.86 1.41 16.29
C GLN A 201 -17.95 0.77 15.42
N GLY A 202 -17.65 -0.37 14.80
CA GLY A 202 -18.62 -1.13 14.02
C GLY A 202 -19.78 -1.67 14.89
N ALA A 203 -19.47 -2.16 16.07
CA ALA A 203 -20.46 -2.64 17.04
C ALA A 203 -21.34 -1.50 17.57
N GLU A 204 -20.75 -0.36 17.91
CA GLU A 204 -21.46 0.86 18.33
C GLU A 204 -22.46 1.31 17.25
N ARG A 205 -22.02 1.49 16.01
CA ARG A 205 -22.89 1.88 14.89
C ARG A 205 -24.00 0.86 14.65
N ALA A 206 -23.69 -0.43 14.75
CA ALA A 206 -24.69 -1.47 14.61
C ALA A 206 -25.75 -1.40 15.71
N GLN A 207 -25.34 -1.09 16.95
CA GLN A 207 -26.27 -0.91 18.07
C GLN A 207 -27.15 0.33 17.91
N GLU A 208 -26.58 1.45 17.45
CA GLU A 208 -27.35 2.66 17.14
C GLU A 208 -28.42 2.42 16.08
N ILE A 209 -28.02 1.76 14.96
CA ILE A 209 -28.95 1.44 13.87
C ILE A 209 -30.06 0.52 14.36
N ARG A 210 -29.71 -0.54 15.13
CA ARG A 210 -30.72 -1.47 15.68
C ARG A 210 -31.66 -0.75 16.65
N ALA A 211 -31.16 0.09 17.54
CA ALA A 211 -31.97 0.84 18.49
C ALA A 211 -32.90 1.83 17.78
N ALA A 212 -32.44 2.50 16.73
CA ALA A 212 -33.24 3.38 15.91
C ALA A 212 -34.38 2.61 15.19
N ALA A 213 -34.04 1.50 14.55
CA ALA A 213 -35.00 0.65 13.85
C ALA A 213 -36.06 0.03 14.79
N GLU A 214 -35.64 -0.42 15.97
CA GLU A 214 -36.59 -0.97 16.97
C GLU A 214 -37.51 0.10 17.55
N ARG A 215 -37.00 1.31 17.73
CA ARG A 215 -37.85 2.45 18.12
C ARG A 215 -38.88 2.77 17.04
N GLU A 216 -38.44 2.84 15.78
CA GLU A 216 -39.34 3.10 14.66
C GLU A 216 -40.39 1.99 14.51
N ARG A 217 -39.96 0.72 14.59
CA ARG A 217 -40.87 -0.43 14.60
C ARG A 217 -41.91 -0.32 15.71
N THR A 218 -41.50 0.03 16.92
CA THR A 218 -42.42 0.19 18.09
C THR A 218 -43.44 1.28 17.83
N VAL A 219 -43.01 2.42 17.27
CA VAL A 219 -43.92 3.53 16.95
C VAL A 219 -44.94 3.12 15.87
N ILE A 220 -44.46 2.48 14.79
CA ILE A 220 -45.33 2.01 13.70
C ILE A 220 -46.38 1.01 14.23
N LEU A 221 -45.98 0.02 15.05
CA LEU A 221 -46.88 -0.97 15.61
C LEU A 221 -47.89 -0.34 16.59
N ALA A 222 -47.44 0.59 17.42
CA ALA A 222 -48.35 1.30 18.35
C ALA A 222 -49.37 2.14 17.58
N GLU A 223 -48.94 2.85 16.54
CA GLU A 223 -49.82 3.65 15.71
C GLU A 223 -50.84 2.78 14.95
N ALA A 224 -50.38 1.66 14.35
CA ALA A 224 -51.26 0.70 13.68
C ALA A 224 -52.29 0.09 14.66
N THR A 225 -51.84 -0.24 15.87
CA THR A 225 -52.76 -0.73 16.93
C THR A 225 -53.77 0.32 17.32
N ARG A 226 -53.32 1.57 17.52
CA ARG A 226 -54.19 2.70 17.80
C ARG A 226 -55.25 2.89 16.72
N GLN A 227 -54.83 2.90 15.45
CA GLN A 227 -55.75 3.04 14.30
C GLN A 227 -56.74 1.87 14.24
N SER A 228 -56.26 0.65 14.44
CA SER A 228 -57.11 -0.57 14.46
C SER A 228 -58.19 -0.47 15.56
N GLN A 229 -57.83 -0.02 16.78
CA GLN A 229 -58.79 0.14 17.86
C GLN A 229 -59.82 1.25 17.59
N ILE A 230 -59.38 2.37 17.01
CA ILE A 230 -60.28 3.45 16.61
C ILE A 230 -61.27 2.93 15.54
N LEU A 231 -60.78 2.26 14.52
CA LEU A 231 -61.65 1.72 13.46
C LEU A 231 -62.66 0.68 14.01
N ARG A 232 -62.19 -0.22 14.88
CA ARG A 232 -63.07 -1.17 15.55
C ARG A 232 -64.13 -0.46 16.40
N GLY A 233 -63.68 0.51 17.20
CA GLY A 233 -64.62 1.29 18.03
C GLY A 233 -65.64 2.07 17.20
N GLN A 234 -65.23 2.63 16.06
CA GLN A 234 -66.15 3.27 15.11
C GLN A 234 -67.12 2.24 14.49
N GLY A 235 -66.62 1.07 14.09
CA GLY A 235 -67.43 -0.01 13.54
C GLY A 235 -68.45 -0.52 14.58
N ASP A 236 -68.03 -0.73 15.82
CA ASP A 236 -68.90 -1.15 16.92
C ASP A 236 -69.96 -0.07 17.25
N ALA A 237 -69.57 1.20 17.24
CA ALA A 237 -70.48 2.31 17.44
C ALA A 237 -71.54 2.41 16.36
N GLU A 238 -71.16 2.27 15.07
CA GLU A 238 -72.07 2.28 13.94
C GLU A 238 -72.99 1.06 13.93
N ALA A 239 -72.44 -0.12 14.25
CA ALA A 239 -73.24 -1.32 14.40
C ALA A 239 -74.29 -1.17 15.53
N ASN A 240 -73.84 -0.69 16.72
CA ASN A 240 -74.76 -0.47 17.85
C ASN A 240 -75.83 0.58 17.52
N LYS A 241 -75.46 1.65 16.77
CA LYS A 241 -76.45 2.67 16.34
C LYS A 241 -77.46 2.05 15.38
N THR A 242 -77.00 1.29 14.38
CA THR A 242 -77.88 0.61 13.41
C THR A 242 -78.84 -0.38 14.14
N TYR A 243 -78.29 -1.15 15.06
CA TYR A 243 -79.14 -2.04 15.89
C TYR A 243 -80.12 -1.26 16.77
N ALA A 244 -79.68 -0.19 17.43
CA ALA A 244 -80.54 0.59 18.25
C ALA A 244 -81.75 1.26 17.48
N GLU A 245 -81.44 1.74 16.27
CA GLU A 245 -82.47 2.29 15.33
C GLU A 245 -83.47 1.17 14.92
N ALA A 246 -82.98 0.01 14.54
CA ALA A 246 -83.78 -1.12 14.16
C ALA A 246 -84.66 -1.64 15.32
N TYR A 247 -84.12 -1.68 16.51
CA TYR A 247 -84.79 -2.15 17.70
C TYR A 247 -85.84 -1.16 18.26
N SER A 248 -85.61 0.12 18.05
CA SER A 248 -86.59 1.19 18.48
C SER A 248 -87.86 1.17 17.64
N ALA A 249 -87.82 0.52 16.44
CA ALA A 249 -88.99 0.40 15.54
C ALA A 249 -90.07 -0.56 16.13
N ASP A 250 -89.64 -1.66 16.80
CA ASP A 250 -90.56 -2.57 17.56
C ASP A 250 -89.87 -3.18 18.79
N PRO A 251 -89.96 -2.52 19.94
CA PRO A 251 -89.31 -2.96 21.18
C PRO A 251 -89.81 -4.27 21.74
N GLN A 252 -91.07 -4.62 21.49
CA GLN A 252 -91.65 -5.90 21.96
C GLN A 252 -91.13 -7.09 21.15
N PHE A 253 -91.09 -6.98 19.83
CA PHE A 253 -90.50 -7.98 18.96
C PHE A 253 -89.01 -8.17 19.24
N PHE A 254 -88.32 -7.05 19.52
CA PHE A 254 -86.88 -7.17 19.82
C PHE A 254 -86.64 -7.90 21.15
N ALA A 255 -87.41 -7.60 22.22
CA ALA A 255 -87.29 -8.29 23.49
C ALA A 255 -87.55 -9.82 23.36
N PHE A 256 -88.53 -10.17 22.54
CA PHE A 256 -88.82 -11.55 22.22
C PHE A 256 -87.60 -12.22 21.39
N TYR A 257 -87.18 -11.58 20.34
CA TYR A 257 -86.09 -12.09 19.52
C TYR A 257 -84.74 -12.24 20.30
N ARG A 258 -84.44 -11.27 21.14
CA ARG A 258 -83.24 -11.30 22.00
C ARG A 258 -83.33 -12.40 23.06
N SER A 259 -84.48 -12.63 23.66
CA SER A 259 -84.61 -13.74 24.58
C SER A 259 -84.52 -15.11 23.92
N LEU A 260 -85.06 -15.31 22.70
CA LEU A 260 -84.85 -16.51 21.95
C LEU A 260 -83.36 -16.76 21.59
N HIS A 261 -82.65 -15.72 21.22
CA HIS A 261 -81.24 -15.81 20.93
C HIS A 261 -80.38 -16.14 22.18
N ALA A 262 -80.74 -15.53 23.31
CA ALA A 262 -80.11 -15.85 24.58
C ALA A 262 -80.43 -17.30 25.02
N TYR A 263 -81.64 -17.81 24.76
CA TYR A 263 -81.95 -19.24 25.00
C TYR A 263 -81.08 -20.15 24.14
N LYS A 264 -80.95 -19.85 22.87
CA LYS A 264 -80.16 -20.64 21.95
C LYS A 264 -78.63 -20.67 22.35
N GLU A 265 -78.09 -19.58 22.74
CA GLU A 265 -76.69 -19.48 23.22
C GLU A 265 -76.44 -20.14 24.54
N SER A 266 -77.35 -19.85 25.55
CA SER A 266 -77.14 -20.35 26.87
C SER A 266 -77.58 -21.82 27.08
N LEU A 267 -78.56 -22.33 26.32
CA LEU A 267 -79.05 -23.71 26.44
C LEU A 267 -78.38 -24.67 25.46
N GLY A 268 -77.46 -24.17 24.53
CA GLY A 268 -76.87 -24.95 23.52
C GLY A 268 -75.55 -25.64 23.94
N GLU A 269 -74.94 -25.33 25.02
CA GLU A 269 -73.70 -25.92 25.52
C GLU A 269 -73.92 -27.23 26.29
N GLN A 270 -73.32 -28.30 25.85
CA GLN A 270 -73.57 -29.66 26.33
C GLN A 270 -73.12 -29.96 27.77
N ASN A 271 -72.52 -29.05 28.48
CA ASN A 271 -71.90 -29.28 29.80
C ASN A 271 -72.36 -28.36 30.94
N THR A 272 -73.43 -27.65 30.78
CA THR A 272 -73.91 -26.73 31.80
C THR A 272 -75.25 -27.14 32.32
N THR A 273 -75.41 -27.33 33.63
CA THR A 273 -76.67 -27.60 34.29
C THR A 273 -77.17 -26.29 34.89
N TYR A 274 -78.33 -25.82 34.42
CA TYR A 274 -78.94 -24.63 34.94
C TYR A 274 -80.03 -24.97 36.01
N LEU A 275 -79.90 -24.43 37.14
CA LEU A 275 -80.97 -24.51 38.16
C LEU A 275 -81.73 -23.14 38.18
N LEU A 276 -82.83 -23.11 37.50
CA LEU A 276 -83.63 -21.90 37.33
C LEU A 276 -85.03 -22.07 37.81
N SER A 277 -85.62 -21.00 38.37
CA SER A 277 -87.06 -20.99 38.76
C SER A 277 -87.92 -20.86 37.49
N PRO A 278 -89.02 -21.64 37.33
CA PRO A 278 -89.93 -21.54 36.19
C PRO A 278 -90.51 -20.13 36.00
N ASP A 279 -90.66 -19.33 37.13
CA ASP A 279 -91.26 -18.02 37.14
C ASP A 279 -90.23 -16.88 36.93
N SER A 280 -89.00 -17.24 36.49
CA SER A 280 -87.96 -16.21 36.22
C SER A 280 -88.26 -15.46 34.92
N ASP A 281 -87.94 -14.13 34.90
CA ASP A 281 -88.09 -13.27 33.73
C ASP A 281 -87.35 -13.81 32.52
N PHE A 282 -86.35 -14.71 32.73
CA PHE A 282 -85.61 -15.39 31.67
C PHE A 282 -86.49 -16.30 30.83
N PHE A 283 -87.49 -17.01 31.44
CA PHE A 283 -88.37 -17.95 30.72
C PHE A 283 -89.71 -17.33 30.28
N LYS A 284 -89.91 -16.00 30.45
CA LYS A 284 -91.15 -15.30 30.11
C LYS A 284 -91.71 -15.60 28.72
N TYR A 285 -90.84 -15.74 27.71
CA TYR A 285 -91.22 -16.02 26.33
C TYR A 285 -91.05 -17.48 25.97
N PHE A 286 -90.65 -18.34 26.86
CA PHE A 286 -90.61 -19.78 26.63
C PHE A 286 -91.95 -20.49 26.66
N ALA A 287 -92.81 -20.02 27.56
CA ALA A 287 -94.13 -20.57 27.77
C ALA A 287 -95.27 -19.77 27.03
N HIS A 288 -95.08 -18.51 26.71
CA HIS A 288 -96.11 -17.65 26.08
C HIS A 288 -95.52 -16.89 24.90
N SER A 289 -96.12 -16.99 23.69
CA SER A 289 -95.84 -16.18 22.53
C SER A 289 -96.35 -14.73 22.79
N PRO A 290 -95.67 -13.66 22.31
CA PRO A 290 -96.18 -12.31 22.39
C PRO A 290 -97.51 -12.20 21.64
N GLU A 291 -98.53 -11.61 22.26
CA GLU A 291 -99.80 -11.32 21.61
C GLU A 291 -99.57 -10.34 20.45
N ARG A 292 -99.97 -10.73 19.24
CA ARG A 292 -100.03 -9.85 18.07
C ARG A 292 -101.07 -8.74 18.33
N ARG A 293 -100.63 -7.52 18.47
CA ARG A 293 -101.53 -6.32 18.28
C ARG A 293 -101.54 -5.92 16.81
#